data_d3c32fd65b2163a84ec3792ae5fdf390
#
_entry.id   d3c32fd65b2163a84ec3792ae5fdf390
#
_cell.length_a   1.000
_cell.length_b   1.000
_cell.length_c   1.000
_cell.angle_alpha   90.00
_cell.angle_beta   90.00
_cell.angle_gamma   90.00
#
_symmetry.space_group_name_H-M   'P 1'
#
loop_
_entity.id
_entity.type
_entity.pdbx_description
1 polymer ?
#
loop_
_entity_poly.entity_id
_entity_poly.type
_entity_poly.pdbx_seq_one_letter_code
_entity_poly.pdbx_strand_id
1 'polypeptide(L)'
;MIDSHELKRRDSYLNKLIGFQDTEPVKVITGIRRCGKSSLLKLMVQHLKDTGIQPEQIIEMNFESFDFRGMSADDIYHYVKERVVTGKRMYLFFDELQRIEAWEDAVNAFRVDLDCDIYVTGSNAYLLSSEYSTYLSGRCVEIKMLPLSFREFLDFHGFEVRETQSALGGLRKQVFDKNGERYELQEVFDAYMRFGGMPGIADVGLEQEKALSLLDGIYSTVVIRDILEREKRRGQKQITDPMLLRKIILFLADNIGSSVSIASIGNTLVNEGLLDDGKRKGAPSAHTVQAYVNALLESYFFYEIKRFDIKGKAYLRTLGKYYIVDIGLRNYLLGFRNRDSGHAIENVVYFELLRRGYDAAIGKIGNAEVDFIATTADEKMYIQVTESMMSEDVRKRELSPLQSIRDNYEKIVLSLEPGLDASYDGIKSENLIDWLLSE
;
A
#
# COMPACT_ATOMS: atom_id res chain seq x y z
N MET A 1 18.84 -21.73 -12.35
CA MET A 1 19.37 -20.42 -12.75
C MET A 1 18.27 -19.70 -13.53
N ILE A 2 17.44 -18.93 -12.82
CA ILE A 2 16.52 -17.94 -13.39
C ILE A 2 16.87 -16.67 -12.62
N ASP A 3 17.96 -16.04 -13.01
CA ASP A 3 18.38 -14.76 -12.43
C ASP A 3 19.11 -13.95 -13.48
N SER A 4 18.34 -13.20 -14.28
CA SER A 4 18.86 -12.12 -15.10
C SER A 4 17.94 -10.90 -15.15
N HIS A 5 16.94 -10.80 -14.25
CA HIS A 5 16.28 -9.53 -14.00
C HIS A 5 17.09 -8.80 -12.94
N GLU A 6 17.75 -7.74 -13.33
CA GLU A 6 18.40 -6.79 -12.44
C GLU A 6 17.37 -6.35 -11.37
N LEU A 7 17.65 -6.66 -10.10
CA LEU A 7 16.78 -6.31 -9.00
C LEU A 7 16.77 -4.79 -8.85
N LYS A 8 15.65 -4.17 -9.19
CA LYS A 8 15.48 -2.73 -9.01
C LYS A 8 15.36 -2.39 -7.53
N ARG A 9 16.13 -1.43 -7.08
CA ARG A 9 16.19 -1.03 -5.68
C ARG A 9 14.99 -0.19 -5.29
N ARG A 10 14.53 -0.40 -4.05
CA ARG A 10 13.54 0.41 -3.36
C ARG A 10 14.18 0.88 -2.06
N ASP A 11 14.99 1.93 -2.17
CA ASP A 11 15.91 2.34 -1.11
C ASP A 11 15.21 2.72 0.19
N SER A 12 14.03 3.33 0.15
CA SER A 12 13.26 3.65 1.36
C SER A 12 12.94 2.42 2.21
N TYR A 13 12.59 1.28 1.59
CA TYR A 13 12.30 0.03 2.30
C TYR A 13 13.59 -0.72 2.67
N LEU A 14 14.56 -0.75 1.77
CA LEU A 14 15.84 -1.41 2.05
C LEU A 14 16.56 -0.74 3.21
N ASN A 15 16.64 0.59 3.26
CA ASN A 15 17.25 1.33 4.33
C ASN A 15 16.53 1.11 5.68
N LYS A 16 15.19 0.98 5.67
CA LYS A 16 14.43 0.58 6.87
C LYS A 16 14.84 -0.81 7.36
N LEU A 17 15.00 -1.80 6.47
CA LEU A 17 15.48 -3.14 6.84
C LEU A 17 16.90 -3.10 7.40
N ILE A 18 17.82 -2.40 6.74
CA ILE A 18 19.20 -2.22 7.17
C ILE A 18 19.26 -1.56 8.56
N GLY A 19 18.40 -0.56 8.81
CA GLY A 19 18.32 0.10 10.12
C GLY A 19 17.91 -0.83 11.27
N PHE A 20 17.26 -1.94 10.98
CA PHE A 20 16.89 -2.97 11.95
C PHE A 20 17.80 -4.22 11.88
N GLN A 21 18.83 -4.23 11.03
CA GLN A 21 19.77 -5.33 10.98
C GLN A 21 20.44 -5.56 12.34
N ASP A 22 20.66 -6.83 12.69
CA ASP A 22 21.30 -7.26 13.93
C ASP A 22 20.57 -6.83 15.22
N THR A 23 19.30 -6.44 15.11
CA THR A 23 18.43 -6.15 16.26
C THR A 23 17.55 -7.34 16.62
N GLU A 24 17.10 -7.41 17.88
CA GLU A 24 16.28 -8.54 18.40
C GLU A 24 14.92 -8.72 17.69
N PRO A 25 14.15 -7.66 17.35
CA PRO A 25 12.83 -7.84 16.73
C PRO A 25 12.89 -8.54 15.38
N VAL A 26 11.93 -9.44 15.13
CA VAL A 26 11.70 -10.06 13.82
C VAL A 26 11.25 -8.99 12.82
N LYS A 27 11.86 -8.93 11.65
CA LYS A 27 11.51 -8.00 10.57
C LYS A 27 10.42 -8.64 9.72
N VAL A 28 9.21 -8.09 9.79
CA VAL A 28 8.03 -8.60 9.08
C VAL A 28 7.67 -7.67 7.94
N ILE A 29 7.87 -8.13 6.71
CA ILE A 29 7.55 -7.38 5.50
C ILE A 29 6.15 -7.79 5.04
N THR A 30 5.22 -6.85 5.11
CA THR A 30 3.82 -7.05 4.71
C THR A 30 3.46 -6.21 3.48
N GLY A 31 2.32 -6.50 2.88
CA GLY A 31 1.79 -5.73 1.75
C GLY A 31 1.13 -6.61 0.70
N ILE A 32 0.44 -5.97 -0.23
CA ILE A 32 -0.29 -6.67 -1.29
C ILE A 32 0.60 -7.63 -2.08
N ARG A 33 0.02 -8.67 -2.62
CA ARG A 33 0.73 -9.61 -3.48
C ARG A 33 1.34 -8.90 -4.70
N ARG A 34 2.56 -9.30 -5.09
CA ARG A 34 3.35 -8.73 -6.21
C ARG A 34 3.79 -7.27 -6.03
N CYS A 35 3.76 -6.70 -4.82
CA CYS A 35 4.33 -5.37 -4.56
C CYS A 35 5.87 -5.37 -4.40
N GLY A 36 6.54 -6.54 -4.47
CA GLY A 36 8.01 -6.65 -4.47
C GLY A 36 8.64 -7.14 -3.16
N LYS A 37 7.87 -7.74 -2.22
CA LYS A 37 8.38 -8.24 -0.92
C LYS A 37 9.55 -9.22 -1.07
N SER A 38 9.41 -10.25 -1.91
CA SER A 38 10.46 -11.24 -2.17
C SER A 38 11.70 -10.61 -2.80
N SER A 39 11.52 -9.60 -3.64
CA SER A 39 12.64 -8.84 -4.22
C SER A 39 13.38 -8.04 -3.14
N LEU A 40 12.66 -7.47 -2.18
CA LEU A 40 13.25 -6.75 -1.04
C LEU A 40 14.07 -7.70 -0.15
N LEU A 41 13.59 -8.94 0.11
CA LEU A 41 14.39 -9.96 0.81
C LEU A 41 15.69 -10.26 0.06
N LYS A 42 15.63 -10.47 -1.26
CA LYS A 42 16.82 -10.70 -2.09
C LYS A 42 17.81 -9.54 -2.05
N LEU A 43 17.32 -8.29 -2.06
CA LEU A 43 18.16 -7.10 -1.92
C LEU A 43 18.84 -7.04 -0.55
N MET A 44 18.14 -7.42 0.53
CA MET A 44 18.73 -7.52 1.86
C MET A 44 19.79 -8.62 1.94
N VAL A 45 19.53 -9.79 1.35
CA VAL A 45 20.53 -10.87 1.24
C VAL A 45 21.76 -10.42 0.47
N GLN A 46 21.57 -9.67 -0.63
CA GLN A 46 22.70 -9.12 -1.38
C GLN A 46 23.49 -8.10 -0.53
N HIS A 47 22.81 -7.21 0.18
CA HIS A 47 23.44 -6.28 1.10
C HIS A 47 24.29 -6.98 2.17
N LEU A 48 23.77 -8.05 2.79
CA LEU A 48 24.52 -8.84 3.77
C LEU A 48 25.80 -9.44 3.18
N LYS A 49 25.71 -10.02 1.96
CA LYS A 49 26.88 -10.55 1.24
C LYS A 49 27.90 -9.46 0.93
N ASP A 50 27.46 -8.30 0.47
CA ASP A 50 28.30 -7.16 0.12
C ASP A 50 28.99 -6.56 1.37
N THR A 51 28.39 -6.71 2.55
CA THR A 51 28.96 -6.30 3.85
C THR A 51 29.83 -7.38 4.53
N GLY A 52 30.04 -8.54 3.85
CA GLY A 52 31.01 -9.55 4.28
C GLY A 52 30.41 -10.72 5.06
N ILE A 53 29.08 -10.82 5.19
CA ILE A 53 28.41 -12.00 5.76
C ILE A 53 28.59 -13.18 4.80
N GLN A 54 29.05 -14.30 5.35
CA GLN A 54 29.33 -15.48 4.56
C GLN A 54 28.04 -16.20 4.13
N PRO A 55 27.98 -16.77 2.93
CA PRO A 55 26.78 -17.44 2.41
C PRO A 55 26.22 -18.52 3.34
N GLU A 56 27.08 -19.23 4.09
CA GLU A 56 26.70 -20.28 5.02
C GLU A 56 25.94 -19.74 6.26
N GLN A 57 26.03 -18.44 6.53
CA GLN A 57 25.28 -17.78 7.60
C GLN A 57 23.86 -17.37 7.15
N ILE A 58 23.53 -17.47 5.87
CA ILE A 58 22.28 -17.01 5.28
C ILE A 58 21.44 -18.24 4.89
N ILE A 59 20.25 -18.35 5.47
CA ILE A 59 19.28 -19.40 5.14
C ILE A 59 18.06 -18.73 4.51
N GLU A 60 17.78 -19.08 3.26
CA GLU A 60 16.64 -18.57 2.50
C GLU A 60 15.64 -19.72 2.26
N MET A 61 14.38 -19.54 2.68
CA MET A 61 13.31 -20.51 2.46
C MET A 61 12.10 -19.79 1.86
N ASN A 62 11.72 -20.17 0.64
CA ASN A 62 10.52 -19.67 -0.02
C ASN A 62 9.43 -20.76 0.00
N PHE A 63 8.38 -20.57 0.79
CA PHE A 63 7.31 -21.54 0.96
C PHE A 63 6.30 -21.60 -0.21
N GLU A 64 6.55 -20.88 -1.30
CA GLU A 64 5.93 -21.11 -2.60
C GLU A 64 6.68 -22.14 -3.43
N SER A 65 7.97 -22.38 -3.13
CA SER A 65 8.78 -23.39 -3.81
C SER A 65 8.30 -24.81 -3.49
N PHE A 66 8.46 -25.68 -4.48
CA PHE A 66 8.18 -27.12 -4.30
C PHE A 66 9.11 -27.78 -3.27
N ASP A 67 10.34 -27.27 -3.13
CA ASP A 67 11.36 -27.80 -2.21
C ASP A 67 10.94 -27.71 -0.74
N PHE A 68 10.11 -26.72 -0.39
CA PHE A 68 9.63 -26.49 0.98
C PHE A 68 8.13 -26.78 1.15
N ARG A 69 7.51 -27.36 0.12
CA ARG A 69 6.08 -27.63 0.13
C ARG A 69 5.70 -28.71 1.13
N GLY A 70 4.77 -28.41 2.03
CA GLY A 70 4.25 -29.36 3.01
C GLY A 70 5.12 -29.56 4.24
N MET A 71 6.16 -28.76 4.44
CA MET A 71 6.91 -28.73 5.68
C MET A 71 6.02 -28.25 6.84
N SER A 72 6.19 -28.86 8.00
CA SER A 72 5.64 -28.40 9.27
C SER A 72 6.58 -27.38 9.94
N ALA A 73 6.12 -26.74 11.02
CA ALA A 73 6.95 -25.88 11.85
C ALA A 73 8.19 -26.64 12.42
N ASP A 74 8.00 -27.90 12.83
CA ASP A 74 9.08 -28.75 13.32
C ASP A 74 10.11 -29.06 12.22
N ASP A 75 9.66 -29.35 10.98
CA ASP A 75 10.56 -29.60 9.85
C ASP A 75 11.42 -28.36 9.55
N ILE A 76 10.84 -27.17 9.60
CA ILE A 76 11.55 -25.91 9.40
C ILE A 76 12.59 -25.72 10.51
N TYR A 77 12.21 -25.97 11.77
CA TYR A 77 13.12 -25.86 12.90
C TYR A 77 14.34 -26.77 12.72
N HIS A 78 14.13 -28.04 12.40
CA HIS A 78 15.21 -29.00 12.18
C HIS A 78 16.06 -28.64 10.97
N TYR A 79 15.44 -28.23 9.85
CA TYR A 79 16.14 -27.79 8.65
C TYR A 79 17.14 -26.65 8.94
N VAL A 80 16.71 -25.65 9.70
CA VAL A 80 17.56 -24.53 10.10
C VAL A 80 18.64 -25.00 11.09
N LYS A 81 18.27 -25.77 12.11
CA LYS A 81 19.17 -26.24 13.17
C LYS A 81 20.37 -27.03 12.62
N GLU A 82 20.16 -27.85 11.60
CA GLU A 82 21.20 -28.62 10.93
C GLU A 82 22.22 -27.79 10.16
N ARG A 83 21.85 -26.52 9.84
CA ARG A 83 22.66 -25.60 9.03
C ARG A 83 23.28 -24.45 9.81
N VAL A 84 23.08 -24.44 11.12
CA VAL A 84 23.67 -23.40 11.99
C VAL A 84 25.20 -23.48 12.00
N VAL A 85 25.85 -22.37 11.73
CA VAL A 85 27.30 -22.25 11.82
C VAL A 85 27.69 -21.88 13.27
N THR A 86 28.38 -22.79 13.94
CA THR A 86 28.77 -22.61 15.35
C THR A 86 29.58 -21.33 15.56
N GLY A 87 29.17 -20.51 16.52
CA GLY A 87 29.86 -19.28 16.91
C GLY A 87 29.67 -18.12 15.92
N LYS A 88 28.73 -18.22 14.99
CA LYS A 88 28.36 -17.14 14.07
C LYS A 88 26.88 -16.84 14.15
N ARG A 89 26.54 -15.55 13.99
CA ARG A 89 25.15 -15.12 13.86
C ARG A 89 24.56 -15.60 12.54
N MET A 90 23.36 -16.14 12.57
CA MET A 90 22.63 -16.63 11.40
C MET A 90 21.63 -15.57 10.92
N TYR A 91 21.38 -15.52 9.62
CA TYR A 91 20.38 -14.65 8.98
C TYR A 91 19.34 -15.52 8.30
N LEU A 92 18.12 -15.47 8.80
CA LEU A 92 17.03 -16.36 8.38
C LEU A 92 16.00 -15.58 7.57
N PHE A 93 15.77 -16.00 6.33
CA PHE A 93 14.83 -15.37 5.41
C PHE A 93 13.70 -16.34 5.06
N PHE A 94 12.49 -16.00 5.48
CA PHE A 94 11.30 -16.81 5.27
C PHE A 94 10.28 -16.07 4.39
N ASP A 95 10.18 -16.48 3.12
CA ASP A 95 9.27 -15.85 2.16
C ASP A 95 7.92 -16.58 2.13
N GLU A 96 6.80 -15.81 2.27
CA GLU A 96 5.42 -16.32 2.34
C GLU A 96 5.17 -17.30 3.51
N LEU A 97 5.73 -16.99 4.68
CA LEU A 97 5.74 -17.86 5.88
C LEU A 97 4.32 -18.22 6.38
N GLN A 98 3.30 -17.39 6.13
CA GLN A 98 1.89 -17.68 6.51
C GLN A 98 1.30 -18.94 5.85
N ARG A 99 2.05 -19.60 4.98
CA ARG A 99 1.65 -20.88 4.39
C ARG A 99 1.86 -22.07 5.31
N ILE A 100 2.69 -21.90 6.32
CA ILE A 100 3.03 -22.92 7.31
C ILE A 100 2.08 -22.77 8.49
N GLU A 101 1.50 -23.86 8.92
CA GLU A 101 0.69 -23.90 10.13
C GLU A 101 1.60 -23.86 11.38
N ALA A 102 1.21 -23.07 12.39
CA ALA A 102 1.98 -22.89 13.63
C ALA A 102 3.43 -22.37 13.39
N TRP A 103 3.64 -21.59 12.33
CA TRP A 103 4.97 -21.04 11.99
C TRP A 103 5.55 -20.17 13.12
N GLU A 104 4.70 -19.60 13.96
CA GLU A 104 5.06 -18.74 15.10
C GLU A 104 5.89 -19.50 16.12
N ASP A 105 5.59 -20.79 16.32
CA ASP A 105 6.32 -21.64 17.25
C ASP A 105 7.77 -21.83 16.78
N ALA A 106 7.97 -22.10 15.48
CA ALA A 106 9.32 -22.21 14.91
C ALA A 106 10.10 -20.90 15.00
N VAL A 107 9.49 -19.75 14.65
CA VAL A 107 10.15 -18.43 14.75
C VAL A 107 10.52 -18.10 16.20
N ASN A 108 9.63 -18.40 17.14
CA ASN A 108 9.91 -18.16 18.56
C ASN A 108 11.02 -19.07 19.08
N ALA A 109 11.06 -20.36 18.65
CA ALA A 109 12.14 -21.29 18.97
C ALA A 109 13.49 -20.79 18.43
N PHE A 110 13.57 -20.30 17.21
CA PHE A 110 14.82 -19.70 16.68
C PHE A 110 15.33 -18.54 17.53
N ARG A 111 14.43 -17.64 17.95
CA ARG A 111 14.81 -16.49 18.79
C ARG A 111 15.36 -16.90 20.16
N VAL A 112 14.90 -18.04 20.70
CA VAL A 112 15.34 -18.55 22.01
C VAL A 112 16.64 -19.36 21.88
N ASP A 113 16.74 -20.18 20.83
CA ASP A 113 17.77 -21.21 20.73
C ASP A 113 18.99 -20.79 19.91
N LEU A 114 18.88 -19.75 19.09
CA LEU A 114 19.90 -19.37 18.12
C LEU A 114 20.29 -17.88 18.25
N ASP A 115 21.56 -17.59 18.01
CA ASP A 115 21.96 -16.22 17.68
C ASP A 115 21.62 -15.96 16.21
N CYS A 116 20.47 -15.34 15.98
CA CYS A 116 19.98 -15.14 14.64
C CYS A 116 19.25 -13.80 14.45
N ASP A 117 19.20 -13.38 13.20
CA ASP A 117 18.44 -12.26 12.70
C ASP A 117 17.37 -12.78 11.72
N ILE A 118 16.10 -12.44 11.93
CA ILE A 118 14.97 -13.09 11.24
C ILE A 118 14.19 -12.07 10.40
N TYR A 119 14.00 -12.41 9.12
CA TYR A 119 13.26 -11.66 8.12
C TYR A 119 12.13 -12.53 7.55
N VAL A 120 10.90 -12.06 7.65
CA VAL A 120 9.72 -12.78 7.16
C VAL A 120 8.91 -11.93 6.21
N THR A 121 8.31 -12.55 5.19
CA THR A 121 7.30 -11.88 4.38
C THR A 121 5.94 -12.55 4.49
N GLY A 122 4.90 -11.73 4.23
CA GLY A 122 3.56 -12.21 4.00
C GLY A 122 2.69 -11.25 3.23
N SER A 123 1.82 -11.81 2.40
CA SER A 123 0.87 -11.06 1.58
C SER A 123 -0.44 -10.72 2.30
N ASN A 124 -0.47 -10.81 3.63
CA ASN A 124 -1.67 -10.68 4.42
C ASN A 124 -1.38 -10.07 5.80
N ALA A 125 -2.24 -9.13 6.24
CA ALA A 125 -2.20 -8.52 7.57
C ALA A 125 -2.34 -9.54 8.73
N TYR A 126 -2.79 -10.73 8.42
CA TYR A 126 -2.94 -11.82 9.37
C TYR A 126 -1.64 -12.29 10.03
N LEU A 127 -0.49 -12.14 9.36
CA LEU A 127 0.82 -12.38 10.00
C LEU A 127 0.99 -11.57 11.30
N LEU A 128 0.27 -10.46 11.43
CA LEU A 128 0.34 -9.55 12.57
C LEU A 128 -1.01 -9.41 13.30
N SER A 129 -2.03 -10.22 12.94
CA SER A 129 -3.33 -10.15 13.58
C SER A 129 -3.28 -10.59 15.04
N SER A 130 -4.27 -10.13 15.83
CA SER A 130 -4.33 -10.32 17.29
C SER A 130 -4.28 -11.79 17.76
N GLU A 131 -4.65 -12.75 16.91
CA GLU A 131 -4.59 -14.17 17.21
C GLU A 131 -3.13 -14.70 17.25
N TYR A 132 -2.24 -14.14 16.44
CA TYR A 132 -0.81 -14.51 16.38
C TYR A 132 0.09 -13.46 17.03
N SER A 133 -0.42 -12.25 17.22
CA SER A 133 0.33 -11.16 17.86
C SER A 133 0.69 -11.46 19.32
N THR A 134 -0.01 -12.40 19.99
CA THR A 134 0.33 -12.79 21.36
C THR A 134 1.73 -13.37 21.49
N TYR A 135 2.20 -14.12 20.50
CA TYR A 135 3.56 -14.70 20.51
C TYR A 135 4.64 -13.73 20.04
N LEU A 136 4.31 -12.82 19.10
CA LEU A 136 5.24 -11.85 18.52
C LEU A 136 4.99 -10.41 18.99
N SER A 137 4.01 -10.17 19.88
CA SER A 137 3.67 -8.84 20.39
C SER A 137 4.89 -8.17 21.04
N GLY A 138 5.25 -6.98 20.57
CA GLY A 138 6.42 -6.23 21.03
C GLY A 138 7.76 -6.83 20.59
N ARG A 139 7.77 -7.88 19.77
CA ARG A 139 8.98 -8.60 19.33
C ARG A 139 9.16 -8.64 17.82
N CYS A 140 8.38 -7.86 17.09
CA CYS A 140 8.53 -7.69 15.65
C CYS A 140 8.41 -6.22 15.25
N VAL A 141 8.99 -5.90 14.12
CA VAL A 141 8.83 -4.61 13.45
C VAL A 141 8.18 -4.86 12.08
N GLU A 142 7.09 -4.16 11.81
CA GLU A 142 6.40 -4.24 10.52
C GLU A 142 7.00 -3.24 9.53
N ILE A 143 7.33 -3.74 8.34
CA ILE A 143 7.68 -2.93 7.17
C ILE A 143 6.58 -3.13 6.14
N LYS A 144 5.61 -2.22 6.13
CA LYS A 144 4.47 -2.26 5.22
C LYS A 144 4.86 -1.77 3.84
N MET A 145 4.96 -2.70 2.89
CA MET A 145 5.38 -2.43 1.53
C MET A 145 4.19 -2.14 0.63
N LEU A 146 4.19 -0.96 0.01
CA LEU A 146 3.15 -0.50 -0.91
C LEU A 146 3.59 -0.67 -2.37
N PRO A 147 2.68 -0.61 -3.36
CA PRO A 147 3.05 -0.43 -4.77
C PRO A 147 3.99 0.76 -4.96
N LEU A 148 4.58 0.93 -6.12
CA LEU A 148 5.54 2.00 -6.40
C LEU A 148 4.92 3.38 -6.12
N SER A 149 5.71 4.27 -5.50
CA SER A 149 5.42 5.70 -5.49
C SER A 149 5.58 6.28 -6.90
N PHE A 150 5.16 7.52 -7.13
CA PHE A 150 5.40 8.17 -8.42
C PHE A 150 6.90 8.30 -8.71
N ARG A 151 7.73 8.62 -7.72
CA ARG A 151 9.20 8.64 -7.85
C ARG A 151 9.75 7.26 -8.23
N GLU A 152 9.35 6.20 -7.50
CA GLU A 152 9.77 4.83 -7.81
C GLU A 152 9.26 4.36 -9.18
N PHE A 153 8.07 4.83 -9.60
CA PHE A 153 7.55 4.56 -10.95
C PHE A 153 8.46 5.13 -12.02
N LEU A 154 8.93 6.36 -11.85
CA LEU A 154 9.92 6.95 -12.77
C LEU A 154 11.18 6.08 -12.86
N ASP A 155 11.77 5.73 -11.73
CA ASP A 155 12.99 4.92 -11.65
C ASP A 155 12.79 3.54 -12.31
N PHE A 156 11.65 2.88 -12.02
CA PHE A 156 11.35 1.55 -12.55
C PHE A 156 11.12 1.55 -14.07
N HIS A 157 10.58 2.62 -14.61
CA HIS A 157 10.42 2.79 -16.07
C HIS A 157 11.67 3.38 -16.74
N GLY A 158 12.68 3.76 -15.95
CA GLY A 158 13.94 4.32 -16.46
C GLY A 158 13.80 5.76 -16.95
N PHE A 159 12.89 6.49 -16.33
CA PHE A 159 12.76 7.92 -16.51
C PHE A 159 13.68 8.67 -15.56
N GLU A 160 14.32 9.72 -16.03
CA GLU A 160 15.17 10.61 -15.26
C GLU A 160 14.56 12.01 -15.27
N VAL A 161 14.38 12.60 -14.09
CA VAL A 161 13.91 13.98 -13.93
C VAL A 161 15.12 14.92 -13.91
N ARG A 162 15.14 15.90 -14.82
CA ARG A 162 16.16 16.94 -14.90
C ARG A 162 15.54 18.32 -14.80
N GLU A 163 16.22 19.20 -14.06
CA GLU A 163 15.86 20.62 -14.04
C GLU A 163 16.47 21.31 -15.25
N THR A 164 15.63 21.98 -16.04
CA THR A 164 16.02 22.72 -17.23
C THR A 164 15.59 24.17 -17.09
N GLN A 165 16.36 25.09 -17.68
CA GLN A 165 15.95 26.50 -17.72
C GLN A 165 14.81 26.69 -18.73
N SER A 166 13.71 27.29 -18.26
CA SER A 166 12.64 27.73 -19.13
C SER A 166 13.06 28.94 -19.94
N ALA A 167 12.52 29.09 -21.14
CA ALA A 167 12.72 30.30 -22.00
C ALA A 167 12.26 31.60 -21.28
N LEU A 168 11.44 31.51 -20.25
CA LEU A 168 10.96 32.65 -19.45
C LEU A 168 11.77 32.84 -18.14
N GLY A 169 12.91 32.13 -17.98
CA GLY A 169 13.87 32.35 -16.88
C GLY A 169 13.59 31.58 -15.58
N GLY A 170 12.60 30.66 -15.55
CA GLY A 170 12.34 29.77 -14.41
C GLY A 170 12.96 28.38 -14.59
N LEU A 171 13.15 27.64 -13.50
CA LEU A 171 13.51 26.21 -13.54
C LEU A 171 12.23 25.41 -13.83
N ARG A 172 12.33 24.46 -14.77
CA ARG A 172 11.28 23.53 -15.11
C ARG A 172 11.81 22.10 -15.04
N LYS A 173 11.07 21.22 -14.38
CA LYS A 173 11.36 19.79 -14.36
C LYS A 173 10.90 19.15 -15.67
N GLN A 174 11.76 18.38 -16.27
CA GLN A 174 11.51 17.60 -17.50
C GLN A 174 11.95 16.17 -17.28
N VAL A 175 11.30 15.26 -17.95
CA VAL A 175 11.55 13.83 -17.86
C VAL A 175 12.19 13.34 -19.13
N PHE A 176 13.20 12.51 -19.02
CA PHE A 176 13.89 11.89 -20.15
C PHE A 176 13.85 10.36 -19.97
N ASP A 177 13.59 9.64 -21.04
CA ASP A 177 13.73 8.19 -21.04
C ASP A 177 15.19 7.75 -21.26
N LYS A 178 15.44 6.43 -21.26
CA LYS A 178 16.77 5.84 -21.50
C LYS A 178 17.37 6.15 -22.87
N ASN A 179 16.53 6.50 -23.84
CA ASN A 179 16.95 6.86 -25.19
C ASN A 179 17.21 8.38 -25.32
N GLY A 180 16.95 9.16 -24.26
CA GLY A 180 17.03 10.59 -24.24
C GLY A 180 15.83 11.31 -24.88
N GLU A 181 14.72 10.58 -25.08
CA GLU A 181 13.45 11.17 -25.49
C GLU A 181 12.84 11.96 -24.33
N ARG A 182 12.31 13.14 -24.65
CA ARG A 182 11.80 14.08 -23.69
C ARG A 182 10.30 13.95 -23.53
N TYR A 183 9.85 13.95 -22.27
CA TYR A 183 8.44 13.96 -21.87
C TYR A 183 8.14 15.11 -20.92
N GLU A 184 6.91 15.58 -20.93
CA GLU A 184 6.42 16.47 -19.88
C GLU A 184 6.13 15.66 -18.62
N LEU A 185 6.44 16.23 -17.45
CA LEU A 185 6.26 15.55 -16.18
C LEU A 185 4.78 15.16 -15.94
N GLN A 186 3.84 16.00 -16.39
CA GLN A 186 2.40 15.74 -16.33
C GLN A 186 2.02 14.49 -17.17
N GLU A 187 2.59 14.32 -18.36
CA GLU A 187 2.30 13.15 -19.21
C GLU A 187 2.71 11.84 -18.54
N VAL A 188 3.86 11.84 -17.86
CA VAL A 188 4.32 10.66 -17.13
C VAL A 188 3.48 10.42 -15.87
N PHE A 189 3.03 11.49 -15.20
CA PHE A 189 2.09 11.38 -14.09
C PHE A 189 0.72 10.82 -14.54
N ASP A 190 0.23 11.25 -15.70
CA ASP A 190 -1.01 10.71 -16.28
C ASP A 190 -0.87 9.21 -16.62
N ALA A 191 0.32 8.77 -17.06
CA ALA A 191 0.61 7.35 -17.23
C ALA A 191 0.59 6.59 -15.88
N TYR A 192 1.18 7.16 -14.82
CA TYR A 192 1.11 6.60 -13.48
C TYR A 192 -0.35 6.50 -12.97
N MET A 193 -1.15 7.55 -13.16
CA MET A 193 -2.57 7.56 -12.82
C MET A 193 -3.37 6.52 -13.62
N ARG A 194 -2.95 6.21 -14.83
CA ARG A 194 -3.62 5.24 -15.71
C ARG A 194 -3.25 3.79 -15.38
N PHE A 195 -1.95 3.51 -15.25
CA PHE A 195 -1.41 2.14 -15.14
C PHE A 195 -1.16 1.70 -13.70
N GLY A 196 -1.06 2.65 -12.77
CA GLY A 196 -0.75 2.39 -11.36
C GLY A 196 0.72 2.13 -11.09
N GLY A 197 1.01 1.76 -9.85
CA GLY A 197 2.36 1.53 -9.31
C GLY A 197 2.69 0.06 -9.06
N MET A 198 1.95 -0.92 -9.62
CA MET A 198 2.35 -2.32 -9.46
C MET A 198 3.67 -2.59 -10.19
N PRO A 199 4.74 -3.07 -9.49
CA PRO A 199 6.10 -3.17 -10.06
C PRO A 199 6.17 -3.91 -11.40
N GLY A 200 5.38 -4.97 -11.57
CA GLY A 200 5.36 -5.74 -12.81
C GLY A 200 4.87 -4.96 -14.04
N ILE A 201 4.26 -3.78 -13.88
CA ILE A 201 3.90 -2.91 -15.01
C ILE A 201 5.17 -2.43 -15.72
N ALA A 202 6.24 -2.16 -14.96
CA ALA A 202 7.51 -1.76 -15.55
C ALA A 202 8.17 -2.85 -16.42
N ASP A 203 7.86 -4.12 -16.16
CA ASP A 203 8.39 -5.25 -16.92
C ASP A 203 7.66 -5.45 -18.26
N VAL A 204 6.37 -5.10 -18.32
CA VAL A 204 5.53 -5.27 -19.51
C VAL A 204 5.42 -3.98 -20.34
N GLY A 205 5.89 -2.85 -19.79
CA GLY A 205 5.80 -1.54 -20.39
C GLY A 205 4.41 -0.89 -20.23
N LEU A 206 4.31 0.38 -20.68
CA LEU A 206 3.07 1.18 -20.57
C LEU A 206 2.11 0.88 -21.74
N GLU A 207 1.98 -0.40 -22.09
CA GLU A 207 1.04 -0.88 -23.10
C GLU A 207 -0.25 -1.35 -22.44
N GLN A 208 -1.38 -0.76 -22.84
CA GLN A 208 -2.68 -0.99 -22.16
C GLN A 208 -3.08 -2.46 -22.08
N GLU A 209 -2.95 -3.22 -23.16
CA GLU A 209 -3.37 -4.62 -23.20
C GLU A 209 -2.55 -5.50 -22.26
N LYS A 210 -1.23 -5.32 -22.27
CA LYS A 210 -0.32 -6.05 -21.39
C LYS A 210 -0.51 -5.67 -19.93
N ALA A 211 -0.67 -4.37 -19.63
CA ALA A 211 -0.94 -3.88 -18.29
C ALA A 211 -2.25 -4.44 -17.73
N LEU A 212 -3.33 -4.41 -18.51
CA LEU A 212 -4.63 -4.96 -18.10
C LEU A 212 -4.54 -6.47 -17.83
N SER A 213 -3.84 -7.23 -18.68
CA SER A 213 -3.63 -8.68 -18.48
C SER A 213 -2.83 -8.97 -17.20
N LEU A 214 -1.83 -8.15 -16.87
CA LEU A 214 -1.07 -8.27 -15.63
C LEU A 214 -1.95 -7.97 -14.41
N LEU A 215 -2.71 -6.88 -14.46
CA LEU A 215 -3.60 -6.46 -13.37
C LEU A 215 -4.72 -7.46 -13.14
N ASP A 216 -5.27 -8.09 -14.20
CA ASP A 216 -6.20 -9.21 -14.09
C ASP A 216 -5.59 -10.39 -13.31
N GLY A 217 -4.36 -10.77 -13.66
CA GLY A 217 -3.64 -11.83 -12.96
C GLY A 217 -3.37 -11.52 -11.49
N ILE A 218 -3.11 -10.23 -11.15
CA ILE A 218 -2.95 -9.79 -9.76
C ILE A 218 -4.29 -9.88 -9.03
N TYR A 219 -5.33 -9.27 -9.59
CA TYR A 219 -6.67 -9.27 -9.02
C TYR A 219 -7.18 -10.70 -8.76
N SER A 220 -7.12 -11.56 -9.78
CA SER A 220 -7.56 -12.95 -9.66
C SER A 220 -6.80 -13.71 -8.60
N THR A 221 -5.48 -13.48 -8.47
CA THR A 221 -4.66 -14.14 -7.45
C THR A 221 -5.01 -13.67 -6.04
N VAL A 222 -5.16 -12.35 -5.83
CA VAL A 222 -5.54 -11.79 -4.52
C VAL A 222 -6.95 -12.25 -4.12
N VAL A 223 -7.92 -12.14 -5.02
CA VAL A 223 -9.33 -12.46 -4.72
C VAL A 223 -9.53 -13.96 -4.54
N ILE A 224 -9.04 -14.78 -5.48
CA ILE A 224 -9.32 -16.22 -5.45
C ILE A 224 -8.42 -16.92 -4.43
N ARG A 225 -7.12 -16.68 -4.48
CA ARG A 225 -6.14 -17.42 -3.69
C ARG A 225 -6.00 -16.89 -2.27
N ASP A 226 -5.85 -15.58 -2.12
CA ASP A 226 -5.55 -15.02 -0.80
C ASP A 226 -6.81 -14.79 0.04
N ILE A 227 -7.98 -14.63 -0.56
CA ILE A 227 -9.23 -14.47 0.18
C ILE A 227 -10.02 -15.78 0.24
N LEU A 228 -10.47 -16.31 -0.92
CA LEU A 228 -11.41 -17.44 -0.94
C LEU A 228 -10.79 -18.77 -0.51
N GLU A 229 -9.55 -19.10 -0.95
CA GLU A 229 -8.89 -20.35 -0.57
C GLU A 229 -8.44 -20.34 0.89
N ARG A 230 -8.06 -19.16 1.42
CA ARG A 230 -7.70 -18.99 2.81
C ARG A 230 -8.88 -19.29 3.74
N GLU A 231 -10.05 -18.74 3.45
CA GLU A 231 -11.27 -19.01 4.22
C GLU A 231 -11.61 -20.51 4.25
N LYS A 232 -11.43 -21.20 3.14
CA LYS A 232 -11.60 -22.66 3.09
C LYS A 232 -10.63 -23.40 4.00
N ARG A 233 -9.36 -23.01 4.04
CA ARG A 233 -8.34 -23.66 4.88
C ARG A 233 -8.59 -23.51 6.36
N ARG A 234 -9.15 -22.37 6.78
CA ARG A 234 -9.48 -22.08 8.18
C ARG A 234 -10.76 -22.73 8.66
N GLY A 235 -11.50 -23.37 7.79
CA GLY A 235 -12.83 -23.89 8.13
C GLY A 235 -13.85 -22.79 8.46
N GLN A 236 -13.49 -21.53 8.27
CA GLN A 236 -14.39 -20.39 8.41
C GLN A 236 -15.20 -20.26 7.12
N LYS A 237 -16.52 -20.32 7.23
CA LYS A 237 -17.44 -20.20 6.09
C LYS A 237 -18.01 -18.78 5.97
N GLN A 238 -17.24 -17.76 6.30
CA GLN A 238 -17.76 -16.39 6.31
C GLN A 238 -17.82 -15.80 4.89
N ILE A 239 -16.85 -16.14 4.02
CA ILE A 239 -16.81 -15.67 2.65
C ILE A 239 -17.01 -16.86 1.71
N THR A 240 -18.27 -17.06 1.29
CA THR A 240 -18.68 -18.21 0.47
C THR A 240 -19.15 -17.83 -0.93
N ASP A 241 -19.44 -16.56 -1.18
CA ASP A 241 -20.00 -16.07 -2.41
C ASP A 241 -19.01 -15.16 -3.18
N PRO A 242 -18.34 -15.69 -4.22
CA PRO A 242 -17.41 -14.91 -5.03
C PRO A 242 -18.08 -13.75 -5.77
N MET A 243 -19.38 -13.89 -6.13
CA MET A 243 -20.11 -12.83 -6.82
C MET A 243 -20.38 -11.65 -5.90
N LEU A 244 -20.77 -11.92 -4.65
CA LEU A 244 -20.94 -10.87 -3.64
C LEU A 244 -19.61 -10.17 -3.35
N LEU A 245 -18.51 -10.94 -3.22
CA LEU A 245 -17.17 -10.36 -3.04
C LEU A 245 -16.83 -9.40 -4.19
N ARG A 246 -17.01 -9.83 -5.43
CA ARG A 246 -16.76 -8.99 -6.61
C ARG A 246 -17.60 -7.71 -6.60
N LYS A 247 -18.88 -7.79 -6.25
CA LYS A 247 -19.78 -6.63 -6.18
C LYS A 247 -19.35 -5.63 -5.11
N ILE A 248 -18.91 -6.11 -3.93
CA ILE A 248 -18.38 -5.27 -2.88
C ILE A 248 -17.08 -4.61 -3.33
N ILE A 249 -16.18 -5.33 -4.01
CA ILE A 249 -14.95 -4.76 -4.58
C ILE A 249 -15.26 -3.63 -5.57
N LEU A 250 -16.18 -3.86 -6.51
CA LEU A 250 -16.58 -2.86 -7.50
C LEU A 250 -17.20 -1.63 -6.83
N PHE A 251 -18.07 -1.85 -5.83
CA PHE A 251 -18.66 -0.75 -5.07
C PHE A 251 -17.60 0.09 -4.35
N LEU A 252 -16.67 -0.55 -3.64
CA LEU A 252 -15.61 0.17 -2.93
C LEU A 252 -14.66 0.88 -3.90
N ALA A 253 -14.31 0.26 -5.04
CA ALA A 253 -13.47 0.88 -6.06
C ALA A 253 -14.14 2.10 -6.73
N ASP A 254 -15.46 2.07 -6.89
CA ASP A 254 -16.24 3.19 -7.44
C ASP A 254 -16.42 4.34 -6.43
N ASN A 255 -16.36 4.04 -5.12
CA ASN A 255 -16.58 4.98 -4.02
C ASN A 255 -15.29 5.28 -3.22
N ILE A 256 -14.10 5.15 -3.82
CA ILE A 256 -12.86 5.56 -3.14
C ILE A 256 -12.95 7.04 -2.73
N GLY A 257 -12.37 7.40 -1.60
CA GLY A 257 -12.40 8.78 -1.09
C GLY A 257 -13.78 9.27 -0.61
N SER A 258 -14.86 8.52 -0.86
CA SER A 258 -16.20 8.84 -0.36
C SER A 258 -16.46 8.23 1.01
N SER A 259 -17.22 8.93 1.85
CA SER A 259 -17.64 8.43 3.16
C SER A 259 -18.68 7.31 3.00
N VAL A 260 -18.33 6.10 3.41
CA VAL A 260 -19.15 4.89 3.27
C VAL A 260 -19.42 4.23 4.61
N SER A 261 -20.63 3.71 4.81
CA SER A 261 -20.96 2.82 5.93
C SER A 261 -21.19 1.39 5.46
N ILE A 262 -20.89 0.42 6.31
CA ILE A 262 -21.16 -1.00 6.01
C ILE A 262 -22.63 -1.25 5.67
N ALA A 263 -23.54 -0.57 6.38
CA ALA A 263 -24.97 -0.69 6.10
C ALA A 263 -25.35 -0.10 4.73
N SER A 264 -24.69 1.01 4.31
CA SER A 264 -24.96 1.60 3.00
C SER A 264 -24.51 0.70 1.86
N ILE A 265 -23.41 -0.05 2.00
CA ILE A 265 -22.95 -1.01 0.99
C ILE A 265 -24.05 -2.04 0.70
N GLY A 266 -24.58 -2.71 1.73
CA GLY A 266 -25.60 -3.73 1.57
C GLY A 266 -26.87 -3.20 0.91
N ASN A 267 -27.34 -2.02 1.33
CA ASN A 267 -28.55 -1.40 0.78
C ASN A 267 -28.37 -0.98 -0.69
N THR A 268 -27.23 -0.40 -1.04
CA THR A 268 -26.95 0.02 -2.42
C THR A 268 -26.89 -1.20 -3.35
N LEU A 269 -26.24 -2.29 -2.94
CA LEU A 269 -26.16 -3.51 -3.75
C LEU A 269 -27.54 -4.10 -4.07
N VAL A 270 -28.53 -3.92 -3.19
CA VAL A 270 -29.93 -4.34 -3.45
C VAL A 270 -30.65 -3.34 -4.35
N ASN A 271 -30.58 -2.04 -4.03
CA ASN A 271 -31.33 -1.01 -4.73
C ASN A 271 -30.90 -0.88 -6.21
N GLU A 272 -29.64 -1.15 -6.51
CA GLU A 272 -29.12 -1.15 -7.88
C GLU A 272 -29.34 -2.48 -8.63
N GLY A 273 -30.11 -3.42 -8.04
CA GLY A 273 -30.37 -4.72 -8.65
C GLY A 273 -29.13 -5.61 -8.80
N LEU A 274 -28.01 -5.23 -8.19
CA LEU A 274 -26.74 -5.94 -8.30
C LEU A 274 -26.78 -7.33 -7.64
N LEU A 275 -27.80 -7.62 -6.81
CA LEU A 275 -28.00 -8.90 -6.12
C LEU A 275 -29.15 -9.73 -6.69
N ASP A 276 -29.81 -9.27 -7.74
CA ASP A 276 -30.95 -9.98 -8.33
C ASP A 276 -30.51 -11.11 -9.30
N ASP A 277 -30.07 -12.22 -8.69
CA ASP A 277 -29.79 -13.49 -9.40
C ASP A 277 -30.94 -14.52 -9.25
N GLY A 278 -32.12 -14.05 -8.82
CA GLY A 278 -33.32 -14.89 -8.61
C GLY A 278 -33.23 -15.81 -7.39
N LYS A 279 -32.08 -15.88 -6.69
CA LYS A 279 -31.85 -16.80 -5.57
C LYS A 279 -31.86 -16.13 -4.18
N ARG A 280 -31.67 -14.82 -4.10
CA ARG A 280 -31.64 -14.08 -2.83
C ARG A 280 -32.75 -13.04 -2.77
N LYS A 281 -33.61 -13.18 -1.78
CA LYS A 281 -34.59 -12.15 -1.40
C LYS A 281 -34.03 -11.34 -0.24
N GLY A 282 -33.47 -10.16 -0.50
CA GLY A 282 -33.08 -9.19 0.51
C GLY A 282 -31.57 -8.85 0.56
N ALA A 283 -31.26 -7.77 1.23
CA ALA A 283 -29.88 -7.29 1.43
C ALA A 283 -29.05 -8.28 2.26
N PRO A 284 -27.74 -8.44 1.97
CA PRO A 284 -26.85 -9.17 2.86
C PRO A 284 -26.83 -8.48 4.22
N SER A 285 -26.69 -9.25 5.29
CA SER A 285 -26.59 -8.68 6.64
C SER A 285 -25.38 -7.78 6.76
N ALA A 286 -25.45 -6.75 7.62
CA ALA A 286 -24.30 -5.88 7.88
C ALA A 286 -23.09 -6.70 8.36
N HIS A 287 -23.31 -7.77 9.13
CA HIS A 287 -22.25 -8.68 9.56
C HIS A 287 -21.57 -9.39 8.37
N THR A 288 -22.37 -9.85 7.39
CA THR A 288 -21.83 -10.46 6.16
C THR A 288 -20.98 -9.46 5.38
N VAL A 289 -21.51 -8.27 5.13
CA VAL A 289 -20.76 -7.21 4.40
C VAL A 289 -19.47 -6.87 5.14
N GLN A 290 -19.52 -6.72 6.48
CA GLN A 290 -18.33 -6.44 7.29
C GLN A 290 -17.26 -7.52 7.15
N ALA A 291 -17.65 -8.80 7.15
CA ALA A 291 -16.70 -9.91 6.97
C ALA A 291 -15.97 -9.83 5.62
N TYR A 292 -16.70 -9.50 4.55
CA TYR A 292 -16.12 -9.33 3.21
C TYR A 292 -15.19 -8.12 3.13
N VAL A 293 -15.60 -6.99 3.73
CA VAL A 293 -14.75 -5.80 3.79
C VAL A 293 -13.49 -6.07 4.61
N ASN A 294 -13.60 -6.73 5.76
CA ASN A 294 -12.43 -7.08 6.58
C ASN A 294 -11.43 -7.95 5.80
N ALA A 295 -11.91 -8.93 5.03
CA ALA A 295 -11.02 -9.76 4.21
C ALA A 295 -10.29 -8.97 3.12
N LEU A 296 -10.93 -7.94 2.56
CA LEU A 296 -10.31 -7.04 1.60
C LEU A 296 -9.26 -6.14 2.26
N LEU A 297 -9.49 -5.68 3.49
CA LEU A 297 -8.51 -4.93 4.27
C LEU A 297 -7.33 -5.82 4.66
N GLU A 298 -7.59 -7.05 5.12
CA GLU A 298 -6.56 -8.02 5.49
C GLU A 298 -5.69 -8.45 4.30
N SER A 299 -6.21 -8.45 3.09
CA SER A 299 -5.44 -8.74 1.86
C SER A 299 -4.64 -7.54 1.35
N TYR A 300 -4.68 -6.40 2.03
CA TYR A 300 -4.10 -5.14 1.59
C TYR A 300 -4.63 -4.64 0.23
N PHE A 301 -5.80 -5.11 -0.18
CA PHE A 301 -6.42 -4.66 -1.42
C PHE A 301 -7.10 -3.30 -1.27
N PHE A 302 -7.74 -3.08 -0.11
CA PHE A 302 -8.24 -1.78 0.33
C PHE A 302 -7.66 -1.39 1.69
N TYR A 303 -7.69 -0.10 1.97
CA TYR A 303 -7.30 0.52 3.23
C TYR A 303 -8.44 1.39 3.73
N GLU A 304 -8.78 1.24 5.00
CA GLU A 304 -9.76 2.10 5.66
C GLU A 304 -9.06 3.26 6.35
N ILE A 305 -9.56 4.48 6.12
CA ILE A 305 -9.14 5.67 6.85
C ILE A 305 -10.27 6.14 7.75
N LYS A 306 -9.98 6.36 9.02
CA LYS A 306 -10.96 6.77 10.03
C LYS A 306 -11.10 8.29 10.05
N ARG A 307 -12.28 8.75 10.46
CA ARG A 307 -12.57 10.17 10.64
C ARG A 307 -12.18 10.60 12.05
N PHE A 308 -11.58 11.78 12.15
CA PHE A 308 -11.18 12.42 13.38
C PHE A 308 -11.87 13.76 13.54
N ASP A 309 -12.63 13.95 14.63
CA ASP A 309 -13.22 15.24 14.96
C ASP A 309 -12.15 16.19 15.52
N ILE A 310 -11.80 17.21 14.76
CA ILE A 310 -10.75 18.18 15.11
C ILE A 310 -11.13 18.96 16.37
N LYS A 311 -12.41 19.32 16.53
CA LYS A 311 -12.90 20.04 17.72
C LYS A 311 -13.05 19.13 18.92
N GLY A 312 -13.66 17.96 18.74
CA GLY A 312 -13.89 16.97 19.79
C GLY A 312 -12.64 16.17 20.16
N LYS A 313 -11.57 16.26 19.39
CA LYS A 313 -10.30 15.52 19.58
C LYS A 313 -10.50 14.00 19.76
N ALA A 314 -11.40 13.42 18.96
CA ALA A 314 -11.75 12.00 19.06
C ALA A 314 -11.99 11.37 17.67
N TYR A 315 -11.62 10.10 17.56
CA TYR A 315 -11.98 9.31 16.38
C TYR A 315 -13.49 9.03 16.36
N LEU A 316 -14.09 9.20 15.18
CA LEU A 316 -15.50 8.91 14.97
C LEU A 316 -15.67 7.42 14.64
N ARG A 317 -16.70 6.79 15.21
CA ARG A 317 -16.96 5.35 15.05
C ARG A 317 -17.72 5.00 13.77
N THR A 318 -18.31 5.99 13.13
CA THR A 318 -19.18 5.79 11.96
C THR A 318 -18.61 6.51 10.75
N LEU A 319 -18.77 5.89 9.59
CA LEU A 319 -18.35 6.39 8.29
C LEU A 319 -16.82 6.51 8.19
N GLY A 320 -16.20 5.59 7.49
CA GLY A 320 -14.82 5.67 7.01
C GLY A 320 -14.78 5.99 5.53
N LYS A 321 -13.61 6.37 5.02
CA LYS A 321 -13.32 6.31 3.59
C LYS A 321 -12.48 5.06 3.31
N TYR A 322 -12.61 4.54 2.10
CA TYR A 322 -11.80 3.42 1.64
C TYR A 322 -10.97 3.86 0.45
N TYR A 323 -9.69 3.47 0.47
CA TYR A 323 -8.78 3.69 -0.63
C TYR A 323 -8.29 2.35 -1.18
N ILE A 324 -8.20 2.25 -2.50
CA ILE A 324 -7.65 1.06 -3.16
C ILE A 324 -6.14 1.16 -3.22
N VAL A 325 -5.44 0.07 -2.95
CA VAL A 325 -3.98 0.04 -2.82
C VAL A 325 -3.23 0.55 -4.06
N ASP A 326 -3.84 0.41 -5.23
CA ASP A 326 -3.25 0.80 -6.51
C ASP A 326 -4.32 1.32 -7.48
N ILE A 327 -4.06 2.50 -8.07
CA ILE A 327 -5.03 3.13 -8.96
C ILE A 327 -5.16 2.40 -10.30
N GLY A 328 -4.13 1.68 -10.75
CA GLY A 328 -4.20 0.83 -11.93
C GLY A 328 -5.15 -0.34 -11.74
N LEU A 329 -5.19 -0.95 -10.54
CA LEU A 329 -6.18 -1.97 -10.19
C LEU A 329 -7.61 -1.40 -10.21
N ARG A 330 -7.81 -0.15 -9.75
CA ARG A 330 -9.10 0.52 -9.89
C ARG A 330 -9.51 0.67 -11.35
N ASN A 331 -8.60 1.16 -12.17
CA ASN A 331 -8.85 1.35 -13.61
C ASN A 331 -9.10 0.03 -14.35
N TYR A 332 -8.44 -1.05 -13.94
CA TYR A 332 -8.73 -2.40 -14.43
C TYR A 332 -10.17 -2.81 -14.10
N LEU A 333 -10.65 -2.55 -12.88
CA LEU A 333 -11.98 -2.96 -12.41
C LEU A 333 -13.12 -2.17 -13.04
N LEU A 334 -12.96 -0.86 -13.24
CA LEU A 334 -14.02 0.08 -13.58
C LEU A 334 -13.89 0.67 -15.00
N GLY A 335 -12.76 0.41 -15.67
CA GLY A 335 -12.31 1.19 -16.82
C GLY A 335 -11.72 2.54 -16.42
N PHE A 336 -10.86 3.08 -17.26
CA PHE A 336 -10.30 4.42 -17.06
C PHE A 336 -11.39 5.50 -17.24
N ARG A 337 -11.59 6.32 -16.21
CA ARG A 337 -12.62 7.36 -16.18
C ARG A 337 -12.02 8.68 -15.77
N ASN A 338 -12.14 9.71 -16.61
CA ASN A 338 -11.66 11.06 -16.30
C ASN A 338 -12.54 11.83 -15.28
N ARG A 339 -13.70 11.27 -14.90
CA ARG A 339 -14.68 11.99 -14.05
C ARG A 339 -14.36 11.94 -12.56
N ASP A 340 -13.48 11.00 -12.14
CA ASP A 340 -13.20 10.72 -10.72
C ASP A 340 -11.77 11.09 -10.35
N SER A 341 -11.16 12.03 -11.10
CA SER A 341 -9.74 12.39 -10.93
C SER A 341 -9.45 12.94 -9.52
N GLY A 342 -10.36 13.72 -8.93
CA GLY A 342 -10.21 14.23 -7.56
C GLY A 342 -9.98 13.12 -6.52
N HIS A 343 -10.86 12.13 -6.47
CA HIS A 343 -10.70 11.00 -5.53
C HIS A 343 -9.51 10.11 -5.87
N ALA A 344 -9.14 10.02 -7.15
CA ALA A 344 -7.97 9.26 -7.57
C ALA A 344 -6.67 9.92 -7.10
N ILE A 345 -6.55 11.24 -7.17
CA ILE A 345 -5.38 11.96 -6.62
C ILE A 345 -5.37 11.94 -5.09
N GLU A 346 -6.52 12.02 -4.40
CA GLU A 346 -6.60 11.79 -2.95
C GLU A 346 -6.05 10.39 -2.60
N ASN A 347 -6.43 9.35 -3.37
CA ASN A 347 -5.92 7.99 -3.18
C ASN A 347 -4.39 7.93 -3.27
N VAL A 348 -3.79 8.60 -4.25
CA VAL A 348 -2.32 8.67 -4.41
C VAL A 348 -1.68 9.39 -3.23
N VAL A 349 -2.23 10.54 -2.81
CA VAL A 349 -1.72 11.30 -1.65
C VAL A 349 -1.80 10.46 -0.36
N TYR A 350 -2.91 9.75 -0.14
CA TYR A 350 -3.05 8.87 1.03
C TYR A 350 -1.90 7.85 1.11
N PHE A 351 -1.62 7.14 0.03
CA PHE A 351 -0.54 6.16 0.03
C PHE A 351 0.84 6.79 0.13
N GLU A 352 1.02 8.00 -0.40
CA GLU A 352 2.28 8.72 -0.23
C GLU A 352 2.50 9.13 1.23
N LEU A 353 1.46 9.59 1.94
CA LEU A 353 1.53 9.87 3.38
C LEU A 353 1.93 8.63 4.19
N LEU A 354 1.32 7.47 3.90
CA LEU A 354 1.70 6.21 4.56
C LEU A 354 3.17 5.83 4.28
N ARG A 355 3.64 6.06 3.07
CA ARG A 355 5.02 5.77 2.64
C ARG A 355 6.04 6.63 3.39
N ARG A 356 5.70 7.90 3.60
CA ARG A 356 6.47 8.86 4.40
C ARG A 356 6.38 8.62 5.91
N GLY A 357 5.59 7.63 6.35
CA GLY A 357 5.47 7.25 7.75
C GLY A 357 4.44 8.02 8.55
N TYR A 358 3.55 8.76 7.90
CA TYR A 358 2.44 9.43 8.57
C TYR A 358 1.30 8.48 8.85
N ASP A 359 0.71 8.61 10.03
CA ASP A 359 -0.64 8.15 10.29
C ASP A 359 -1.62 9.18 9.71
N ALA A 360 -2.56 8.73 8.89
CA ALA A 360 -3.53 9.59 8.23
C ALA A 360 -4.95 9.36 8.77
N ALA A 361 -5.66 10.47 8.97
CA ALA A 361 -7.08 10.47 9.32
C ALA A 361 -7.82 11.52 8.50
N ILE A 362 -9.12 11.35 8.29
CA ILE A 362 -9.96 12.39 7.67
C ILE A 362 -10.31 13.40 8.75
N GLY A 363 -10.07 14.69 8.49
CA GLY A 363 -10.39 15.76 9.42
C GLY A 363 -11.86 16.19 9.31
N LYS A 364 -12.64 16.13 10.41
CA LYS A 364 -13.96 16.71 10.49
C LYS A 364 -13.93 17.97 11.33
N ILE A 365 -14.47 19.08 10.80
CA ILE A 365 -14.62 20.34 11.52
C ILE A 365 -16.03 20.93 11.28
N GLY A 366 -16.93 20.75 12.25
CA GLY A 366 -18.33 21.09 12.07
C GLY A 366 -18.98 20.29 10.94
N ASN A 367 -19.44 20.99 9.89
CA ASN A 367 -19.98 20.36 8.68
C ASN A 367 -18.95 20.22 7.55
N ALA A 368 -17.75 20.80 7.71
CA ALA A 368 -16.69 20.70 6.72
C ALA A 368 -15.80 19.47 6.97
N GLU A 369 -15.10 19.07 5.94
CA GLU A 369 -14.14 17.96 5.94
C GLU A 369 -12.80 18.46 5.42
N VAL A 370 -11.71 18.03 6.03
CA VAL A 370 -10.34 18.16 5.54
C VAL A 370 -9.89 16.78 5.10
N ASP A 371 -9.35 16.68 3.91
CA ASP A 371 -9.06 15.37 3.30
C ASP A 371 -8.12 14.56 4.17
N PHE A 372 -7.04 15.16 4.68
CA PHE A 372 -6.12 14.44 5.57
C PHE A 372 -5.66 15.28 6.75
N ILE A 373 -5.61 14.61 7.91
CA ILE A 373 -4.78 14.98 9.05
C ILE A 373 -3.64 13.96 9.03
N ALA A 374 -2.43 14.40 8.73
CA ALA A 374 -1.24 13.57 8.71
C ALA A 374 -0.43 13.80 9.99
N THR A 375 -0.09 12.74 10.72
CA THR A 375 0.61 12.82 12.00
C THR A 375 1.77 11.83 12.07
N THR A 376 2.91 12.28 12.60
CA THR A 376 4.01 11.43 13.09
C THR A 376 4.18 11.65 14.59
N ALA A 377 5.25 11.12 15.18
CA ALA A 377 5.58 11.40 16.58
C ALA A 377 5.87 12.90 16.82
N ASP A 378 6.44 13.58 15.83
CA ASP A 378 6.97 14.95 15.98
C ASP A 378 6.18 16.00 15.19
N GLU A 379 5.40 15.59 14.18
CA GLU A 379 4.76 16.47 13.23
C GLU A 379 3.27 16.21 13.09
N LYS A 380 2.54 17.27 12.81
CA LYS A 380 1.13 17.22 12.42
C LYS A 380 0.87 18.27 11.35
N MET A 381 0.16 17.86 10.29
CA MET A 381 -0.28 18.77 9.23
C MET A 381 -1.70 18.47 8.77
N TYR A 382 -2.33 19.45 8.15
CA TYR A 382 -3.65 19.35 7.53
C TYR A 382 -3.50 19.53 6.02
N ILE A 383 -4.04 18.60 5.26
CA ILE A 383 -3.86 18.56 3.82
C ILE A 383 -5.22 18.53 3.14
N GLN A 384 -5.40 19.42 2.17
CA GLN A 384 -6.49 19.41 1.22
C GLN A 384 -5.94 19.07 -0.15
N VAL A 385 -6.67 18.26 -0.92
CA VAL A 385 -6.24 17.79 -2.25
C VAL A 385 -7.26 18.19 -3.30
N THR A 386 -6.82 18.85 -4.35
CA THR A 386 -7.72 19.30 -5.44
C THR A 386 -7.03 19.21 -6.80
N GLU A 387 -7.81 19.18 -7.87
CA GLU A 387 -7.25 19.21 -9.23
C GLU A 387 -6.70 20.62 -9.57
N SER A 388 -7.41 21.65 -9.20
CA SER A 388 -7.04 23.01 -9.59
C SER A 388 -7.38 24.05 -8.52
N MET A 389 -6.51 25.03 -8.36
CA MET A 389 -6.68 26.21 -7.55
C MET A 389 -6.86 27.50 -8.38
N MET A 390 -7.05 27.39 -9.69
CA MET A 390 -7.12 28.54 -10.59
C MET A 390 -8.40 29.36 -10.42
N SER A 391 -9.55 28.70 -10.20
CA SER A 391 -10.84 29.36 -9.97
C SER A 391 -10.97 29.89 -8.55
N GLU A 392 -11.45 31.13 -8.40
CA GLU A 392 -11.68 31.73 -7.09
C GLU A 392 -12.70 30.96 -6.24
N ASP A 393 -13.76 30.48 -6.86
CA ASP A 393 -14.81 29.70 -6.16
C ASP A 393 -14.26 28.35 -5.65
N VAL A 394 -13.43 27.67 -6.46
CA VAL A 394 -12.75 26.45 -6.04
C VAL A 394 -11.78 26.77 -4.90
N ARG A 395 -10.95 27.80 -5.04
CA ARG A 395 -10.03 28.22 -3.96
C ARG A 395 -10.75 28.47 -2.64
N LYS A 396 -11.84 29.23 -2.65
CA LYS A 396 -12.63 29.50 -1.45
C LYS A 396 -13.16 28.21 -0.82
N ARG A 397 -13.65 27.28 -1.63
CA ARG A 397 -14.17 26.00 -1.17
C ARG A 397 -13.07 25.15 -0.52
N GLU A 398 -11.93 25.01 -1.16
CA GLU A 398 -10.81 24.16 -0.68
C GLU A 398 -10.10 24.80 0.53
N LEU A 399 -9.97 26.11 0.60
CA LEU A 399 -9.33 26.80 1.73
C LEU A 399 -10.22 26.89 2.97
N SER A 400 -11.54 26.98 2.81
CA SER A 400 -12.47 27.21 3.91
C SER A 400 -12.38 26.19 5.06
N PRO A 401 -12.27 24.88 4.84
CA PRO A 401 -12.06 23.92 5.92
C PRO A 401 -10.78 24.19 6.72
N LEU A 402 -9.67 24.44 6.02
CA LEU A 402 -8.36 24.71 6.63
C LEU A 402 -8.34 26.03 7.41
N GLN A 403 -8.98 27.10 6.89
CA GLN A 403 -9.12 28.38 7.58
C GLN A 403 -9.96 28.28 8.86
N SER A 404 -10.86 27.30 8.94
CA SER A 404 -11.70 27.05 10.11
C SER A 404 -10.93 26.41 11.28
N ILE A 405 -9.73 25.88 11.04
CA ILE A 405 -8.87 25.27 12.05
C ILE A 405 -8.05 26.35 12.76
N ARG A 406 -8.22 26.45 14.08
CA ARG A 406 -7.59 27.50 14.91
C ARG A 406 -6.39 26.98 15.69
N ASP A 407 -5.52 26.23 15.04
CA ASP A 407 -4.24 25.84 15.63
C ASP A 407 -3.07 26.24 14.71
N ASN A 408 -1.85 26.04 15.18
CA ASN A 408 -0.63 26.50 14.50
C ASN A 408 0.07 25.40 13.70
N TYR A 409 -0.59 24.25 13.50
CA TYR A 409 -0.03 23.21 12.66
C TYR A 409 -0.08 23.61 11.19
N GLU A 410 0.84 23.06 10.42
CA GLU A 410 0.95 23.35 9.00
C GLU A 410 -0.34 22.97 8.25
N LYS A 411 -0.71 23.81 7.31
CA LYS A 411 -1.88 23.64 6.44
C LYS A 411 -1.44 23.75 5.00
N ILE A 412 -1.73 22.73 4.21
CA ILE A 412 -1.27 22.63 2.83
C ILE A 412 -2.45 22.30 1.92
N VAL A 413 -2.50 22.96 0.77
CA VAL A 413 -3.33 22.53 -0.37
C VAL A 413 -2.41 21.97 -1.44
N LEU A 414 -2.62 20.71 -1.79
CA LEU A 414 -1.95 20.03 -2.90
C LEU A 414 -2.86 20.08 -4.13
N SER A 415 -2.37 20.58 -5.25
CA SER A 415 -3.15 20.67 -6.49
C SER A 415 -2.30 20.36 -7.73
N LEU A 416 -2.93 19.76 -8.76
CA LEU A 416 -2.27 19.55 -10.04
C LEU A 416 -2.01 20.90 -10.76
N GLU A 417 -2.96 21.83 -10.65
CA GLU A 417 -2.84 23.19 -11.10
C GLU A 417 -2.87 24.12 -9.88
N PRO A 418 -1.72 24.49 -9.29
CA PRO A 418 -1.65 25.41 -8.18
C PRO A 418 -2.15 26.79 -8.60
N GLY A 419 -2.67 27.55 -7.62
CA GLY A 419 -3.06 28.93 -7.84
C GLY A 419 -1.84 29.82 -8.12
N LEU A 420 -2.11 31.11 -8.31
CA LEU A 420 -1.06 32.10 -8.63
C LEU A 420 -0.14 32.40 -7.43
N ASP A 421 -0.63 32.17 -6.21
CA ASP A 421 0.10 32.45 -4.98
C ASP A 421 0.61 31.16 -4.34
N ALA A 422 1.84 31.19 -3.80
CA ALA A 422 2.42 30.08 -3.06
C ALA A 422 1.78 29.88 -1.66
N SER A 423 1.02 30.86 -1.16
CA SER A 423 0.33 30.80 0.13
C SER A 423 -0.91 31.68 0.13
N TYR A 424 -1.97 31.20 0.79
CA TYR A 424 -3.23 31.89 1.00
C TYR A 424 -3.53 31.97 2.51
N ASP A 425 -3.45 33.16 3.11
CA ASP A 425 -3.71 33.36 4.55
C ASP A 425 -2.92 32.36 5.45
N GLY A 426 -1.67 32.10 5.11
CA GLY A 426 -0.81 31.16 5.85
C GLY A 426 -1.02 29.67 5.50
N ILE A 427 -1.91 29.36 4.57
CA ILE A 427 -2.09 28.01 4.02
C ILE A 427 -1.18 27.88 2.79
N LYS A 428 -0.25 26.95 2.81
CA LYS A 428 0.70 26.68 1.74
C LYS A 428 -0.01 26.07 0.52
N SER A 429 0.34 26.52 -0.67
CA SER A 429 -0.15 25.96 -1.93
C SER A 429 0.99 25.34 -2.69
N GLU A 430 0.92 24.02 -2.94
CA GLU A 430 1.98 23.28 -3.60
C GLU A 430 1.45 22.52 -4.81
N ASN A 431 2.31 22.35 -5.82
CA ASN A 431 2.02 21.44 -6.92
C ASN A 431 2.11 20.01 -6.40
N LEU A 432 1.06 19.20 -6.65
CA LEU A 432 0.97 17.82 -6.21
C LEU A 432 2.11 16.96 -6.76
N ILE A 433 2.46 17.10 -8.03
CA ILE A 433 3.49 16.29 -8.67
C ILE A 433 4.87 16.63 -8.07
N ASP A 434 5.13 17.92 -7.85
CA ASP A 434 6.37 18.35 -7.19
C ASP A 434 6.46 17.81 -5.76
N TRP A 435 5.35 17.83 -5.03
CA TRP A 435 5.27 17.25 -3.68
C TRP A 435 5.52 15.73 -3.69
N LEU A 436 4.97 14.99 -4.66
CA LEU A 436 5.23 13.55 -4.80
C LEU A 436 6.70 13.23 -5.13
N LEU A 437 7.43 14.19 -5.71
CA LEU A 437 8.85 14.07 -6.03
C LEU A 437 9.77 14.66 -4.94
N SER A 438 9.23 15.37 -3.95
CA SER A 438 10.02 15.85 -2.80
C SER A 438 10.39 14.69 -1.89
N GLU A 439 11.50 14.84 -1.15
CA GLU A 439 11.96 13.85 -0.14
C GLU A 439 11.17 13.97 1.16
#